data_d758326d80b75efdfb74bf650454eaa6
#
_entry.id   d758326d80b75efdfb74bf650454eaa6
#
_cell.length_a   1.000
_cell.length_b   1.000
_cell.length_c   1.000
_cell.angle_alpha   90.00
_cell.angle_beta   90.00
_cell.angle_gamma   90.00
#
_symmetry.space_group_name_H-M   'P 1'
#
loop_
_entity.id
_entity.type
_entity.pdbx_description
1 polymer ?
#
loop_
_entity_poly.entity_id
_entity_poly.type
_entity_poly.pdbx_seq_one_letter_code
_entity_poly.pdbx_strand_id
1 'polypeptide(L)'
;MRTPILRLKRGREARARAHPWIFKGDVADVSGGAPGAAVTVVDAGNRFVGRGLYNPRQALCCRLLTWRDEPLDPAFFRRQIATALALPGRGPALSGAGRLVWSEAYGPILVIQCLTLGMAACRHELVPALRAGAGDLPVFSADEAAPARLEGFEPARGWFDRSGPARVIVEEATVRLGVTFGEGHKTGLYLDQRDNHIRLGALAHGRDVLDAFCYTAAFACHALVGGARRALCIESSPEAIAAARDNLTLNGVAERAEIVAANAFDELRRLERVGARFGVIVLDPPPFARGRQALEAAARGYKEINLRAMRLLEPGGLLATFSCSHHISAALFEEICRDAALDAGVRARVVETLTQSPDHPVLLTVPETRYLNGLLLEVVQPGPGG
;
A
#
# COMPACT_ATOMS: atom_id res chain seq x y z
N MET A 1 29.61 24.03 -7.99
CA MET A 1 29.02 24.64 -6.78
C MET A 1 29.24 23.70 -5.60
N ARG A 2 29.53 24.21 -4.39
CA ARG A 2 29.63 23.34 -3.20
C ARG A 2 28.26 22.82 -2.83
N THR A 3 28.12 21.51 -2.55
CA THR A 3 26.88 20.91 -2.07
C THR A 3 26.47 21.57 -0.76
N PRO A 4 25.20 22.01 -0.59
CA PRO A 4 24.71 22.58 0.65
C PRO A 4 24.92 21.64 1.84
N ILE A 5 25.15 22.19 3.02
CA ILE A 5 25.41 21.43 4.24
C ILE A 5 24.26 21.60 5.22
N LEU A 6 23.70 20.47 5.68
CA LEU A 6 22.77 20.38 6.80
C LEU A 6 23.50 19.85 8.00
N ARG A 7 23.61 20.64 9.09
CA ARG A 7 24.28 20.25 10.32
C ARG A 7 23.27 19.77 11.35
N LEU A 8 23.52 18.60 11.91
CA LEU A 8 22.72 18.06 13.00
C LEU A 8 23.11 18.69 14.35
N LYS A 9 22.14 18.79 15.25
CA LYS A 9 22.39 19.05 16.66
C LYS A 9 23.19 17.91 17.28
N ARG A 10 23.98 18.23 18.30
CA ARG A 10 24.77 17.24 19.06
C ARG A 10 23.85 16.13 19.59
N GLY A 11 24.25 14.88 19.41
CA GLY A 11 23.52 13.69 19.88
C GLY A 11 22.39 13.21 18.94
N ARG A 12 22.20 13.84 17.77
CA ARG A 12 21.19 13.41 16.78
C ARG A 12 21.77 12.54 15.66
N GLU A 13 23.07 12.43 15.58
CA GLU A 13 23.80 11.68 14.56
C GLU A 13 23.56 10.16 14.64
N ALA A 14 23.40 9.60 15.84
CA ALA A 14 23.16 8.17 16.00
C ALA A 14 21.88 7.73 15.29
N ARG A 15 20.79 8.47 15.46
CA ARG A 15 19.53 8.21 14.78
C ARG A 15 19.69 8.39 13.26
N ALA A 16 20.32 9.47 12.79
CA ALA A 16 20.49 9.73 11.38
C ALA A 16 21.38 8.68 10.67
N ARG A 17 22.25 7.97 11.40
CA ARG A 17 23.05 6.85 10.87
C ARG A 17 22.23 5.56 10.72
N ALA A 18 21.14 5.41 11.49
CA ALA A 18 20.29 4.22 11.48
C ALA A 18 18.98 4.43 10.70
N HIS A 19 18.52 5.66 10.53
CA HIS A 19 17.22 5.98 9.96
C HIS A 19 17.31 7.12 8.93
N PRO A 20 16.65 7.03 7.77
CA PRO A 20 16.77 8.03 6.70
C PRO A 20 16.08 9.37 6.99
N TRP A 21 15.23 9.45 8.04
CA TRP A 21 14.42 10.63 8.30
C TRP A 21 15.08 11.59 9.30
N ILE A 22 15.27 12.85 8.86
CA ILE A 22 15.76 13.93 9.68
C ILE A 22 14.67 14.98 9.85
N PHE A 23 14.32 15.25 11.10
CA PHE A 23 13.30 16.24 11.44
C PHE A 23 13.92 17.61 11.70
N LYS A 24 13.14 18.69 11.51
CA LYS A 24 13.59 20.06 11.83
C LYS A 24 14.16 20.20 13.23
N GLY A 25 13.58 19.50 14.21
CA GLY A 25 14.04 19.50 15.58
C GLY A 25 15.46 18.95 15.76
N ASP A 26 15.95 18.13 14.83
CA ASP A 26 17.29 17.53 14.85
C ASP A 26 18.35 18.40 14.17
N VAL A 27 17.95 19.46 13.45
CA VAL A 27 18.82 20.32 12.65
C VAL A 27 19.28 21.54 13.45
N ALA A 28 20.58 21.80 13.44
CA ALA A 28 21.20 23.01 14.02
C ALA A 28 21.18 24.17 13.03
N ASP A 29 21.68 23.95 11.82
CA ASP A 29 21.70 24.93 10.74
C ASP A 29 21.73 24.27 9.35
N VAL A 30 21.39 25.05 8.31
CA VAL A 30 21.49 24.64 6.91
C VAL A 30 22.15 25.79 6.11
N SER A 31 23.27 25.51 5.49
CA SER A 31 23.98 26.47 4.64
C SER A 31 23.69 26.23 3.17
N GLY A 32 23.02 27.17 2.50
CA GLY A 32 22.84 27.20 1.05
C GLY A 32 21.83 26.22 0.45
N GLY A 33 21.00 25.57 1.26
CA GLY A 33 19.99 24.58 0.81
C GLY A 33 18.71 25.20 0.27
N ALA A 34 18.49 25.16 -1.04
CA ALA A 34 17.19 25.43 -1.62
C ALA A 34 16.20 24.28 -1.37
N PRO A 35 14.88 24.54 -1.33
CA PRO A 35 13.88 23.46 -1.27
C PRO A 35 14.05 22.46 -2.42
N GLY A 36 14.06 21.17 -2.12
CA GLY A 36 14.25 20.09 -3.08
C GLY A 36 15.71 19.75 -3.39
N ALA A 37 16.68 20.59 -2.95
CA ALA A 37 18.08 20.37 -3.25
C ALA A 37 18.70 19.17 -2.51
N ALA A 38 19.72 18.58 -3.14
CA ALA A 38 20.60 17.63 -2.48
C ALA A 38 21.45 18.34 -1.43
N VAL A 39 21.56 17.78 -0.23
CA VAL A 39 22.36 18.29 0.87
C VAL A 39 23.31 17.22 1.40
N THR A 40 24.49 17.65 1.84
CA THR A 40 25.38 16.83 2.67
C THR A 40 25.00 17.01 4.12
N VAL A 41 24.70 15.92 4.80
CA VAL A 41 24.40 15.93 6.23
C VAL A 41 25.65 15.64 7.02
N VAL A 42 25.94 16.51 8.01
CA VAL A 42 27.07 16.38 8.92
C VAL A 42 26.61 16.42 10.37
N ASP A 43 27.40 15.84 11.27
CA ASP A 43 27.18 15.95 12.72
C ASP A 43 27.61 17.32 13.25
N ALA A 44 27.46 17.56 14.55
CA ALA A 44 27.88 18.80 15.21
C ALA A 44 29.40 19.08 15.11
N GLY A 45 30.20 18.05 14.87
CA GLY A 45 31.65 18.13 14.67
C GLY A 45 32.09 18.21 13.19
N ASN A 46 31.15 18.45 12.26
CA ASN A 46 31.38 18.45 10.80
C ASN A 46 31.79 17.09 10.21
N ARG A 47 31.61 15.98 10.88
CA ARG A 47 31.87 14.66 10.31
C ARG A 47 30.67 14.25 9.44
N PHE A 48 30.95 13.65 8.31
CA PHE A 48 29.95 13.18 7.37
C PHE A 48 29.00 12.16 8.01
N VAL A 49 27.71 12.32 7.73
CA VAL A 49 26.63 11.40 8.16
C VAL A 49 25.95 10.75 6.95
N GLY A 50 25.63 11.52 5.92
CA GLY A 50 24.96 11.02 4.73
C GLY A 50 24.62 12.12 3.74
N ARG A 51 23.97 11.76 2.62
CA ARG A 51 23.41 12.72 1.66
C ARG A 51 21.93 12.45 1.44
N GLY A 52 21.16 13.51 1.28
CA GLY A 52 19.71 13.40 1.12
C GLY A 52 19.11 14.61 0.42
N LEU A 53 17.78 14.61 0.31
CA LEU A 53 17.00 15.68 -0.29
C LEU A 53 16.32 16.50 0.81
N TYR A 54 16.45 17.83 0.71
CA TYR A 54 16.03 18.77 1.73
C TYR A 54 14.75 19.51 1.35
N ASN A 55 13.81 19.59 2.28
CA ASN A 55 12.63 20.44 2.16
C ASN A 55 12.32 21.17 3.47
N PRO A 56 12.61 22.48 3.57
CA PRO A 56 12.38 23.25 4.78
C PRO A 56 10.91 23.42 5.15
N ARG A 57 9.98 23.14 4.25
CA ARG A 57 8.53 23.31 4.50
C ARG A 57 8.00 22.23 5.45
N GLN A 58 8.62 21.04 5.47
CA GLN A 58 8.14 19.89 6.22
C GLN A 58 8.79 19.75 7.60
N ALA A 59 8.06 19.15 8.54
CA ALA A 59 8.64 18.74 9.83
C ALA A 59 9.74 17.67 9.62
N LEU A 60 9.51 16.70 8.73
CA LEU A 60 10.49 15.77 8.18
C LEU A 60 11.23 16.49 7.04
N CYS A 61 12.26 17.25 7.39
CA CYS A 61 12.89 18.21 6.47
C CYS A 61 13.99 17.65 5.59
N CYS A 62 14.54 16.48 5.88
CA CYS A 62 15.51 15.83 5.00
C CYS A 62 15.32 14.31 5.02
N ARG A 63 15.42 13.70 3.85
CA ARG A 63 15.40 12.26 3.65
C ARG A 63 16.74 11.83 3.08
N LEU A 64 17.50 11.08 3.87
CA LEU A 64 18.78 10.50 3.43
C LEU A 64 18.52 9.44 2.35
N LEU A 65 19.29 9.51 1.28
CA LEU A 65 19.30 8.53 0.20
C LEU A 65 20.53 7.63 0.25
N THR A 66 21.60 8.09 0.89
CA THR A 66 22.82 7.32 1.08
C THR A 66 23.59 7.76 2.34
N TRP A 67 24.29 6.80 2.94
CA TRP A 67 25.24 7.02 4.03
C TRP A 67 26.71 6.95 3.55
N ARG A 68 26.91 6.91 2.23
CA ARG A 68 28.21 6.99 1.57
C ARG A 68 28.44 8.41 1.08
N ASP A 69 29.70 8.84 1.08
CA ASP A 69 30.09 10.15 0.52
C ASP A 69 30.19 10.04 -1.00
N GLU A 70 29.05 10.04 -1.65
CA GLU A 70 28.87 9.91 -3.10
C GLU A 70 27.86 10.94 -3.61
N PRO A 71 27.96 11.44 -4.84
CA PRO A 71 27.00 12.38 -5.40
C PRO A 71 25.64 11.72 -5.65
N LEU A 72 24.55 12.48 -5.48
CA LEU A 72 23.20 12.08 -5.89
C LEU A 72 23.00 12.46 -7.37
N ASP A 73 23.70 11.79 -8.24
CA ASP A 73 23.74 12.00 -9.69
C ASP A 73 22.98 10.90 -10.46
N PRO A 74 22.83 10.98 -11.79
CA PRO A 74 22.18 9.92 -12.57
C PRO A 74 22.82 8.54 -12.42
N ALA A 75 24.13 8.45 -12.13
CA ALA A 75 24.80 7.17 -11.89
C ALA A 75 24.38 6.57 -10.55
N PHE A 76 24.22 7.41 -9.51
CA PHE A 76 23.65 6.98 -8.23
C PHE A 76 22.27 6.38 -8.41
N PHE A 77 21.34 7.08 -9.07
CA PHE A 77 19.97 6.56 -9.27
C PHE A 77 19.95 5.27 -10.07
N ARG A 78 20.77 5.13 -11.12
CA ARG A 78 20.90 3.87 -11.86
C ARG A 78 21.33 2.70 -10.97
N ARG A 79 22.33 2.90 -10.12
CA ARG A 79 22.80 1.85 -9.19
C ARG A 79 21.73 1.47 -8.18
N GLN A 80 21.03 2.46 -7.59
CA GLN A 80 19.97 2.17 -6.60
C GLN A 80 18.81 1.40 -7.22
N ILE A 81 18.39 1.78 -8.42
CA ILE A 81 17.33 1.10 -9.16
C ILE A 81 17.76 -0.32 -9.54
N ALA A 82 18.98 -0.49 -10.08
CA ALA A 82 19.51 -1.82 -10.40
C ALA A 82 19.56 -2.73 -9.16
N THR A 83 19.99 -2.20 -8.02
CA THR A 83 19.98 -2.93 -6.74
C THR A 83 18.58 -3.33 -6.32
N ALA A 84 17.61 -2.42 -6.45
CA ALA A 84 16.23 -2.70 -6.10
C ALA A 84 15.60 -3.76 -7.01
N LEU A 85 15.89 -3.73 -8.31
CA LEU A 85 15.40 -4.72 -9.29
C LEU A 85 16.01 -6.10 -9.10
N ALA A 86 17.21 -6.20 -8.53
CA ALA A 86 17.89 -7.46 -8.23
C ALA A 86 17.32 -8.18 -6.99
N LEU A 87 16.44 -7.53 -6.21
CA LEU A 87 15.83 -8.17 -5.05
C LEU A 87 14.86 -9.28 -5.48
N PRO A 88 14.80 -10.41 -4.75
CA PRO A 88 13.84 -11.48 -5.03
C PRO A 88 12.39 -10.96 -5.07
N GLY A 89 11.60 -11.46 -6.01
CA GLY A 89 10.20 -11.04 -6.20
C GLY A 89 10.02 -9.71 -6.93
N ARG A 90 11.11 -9.04 -7.30
CA ARG A 90 11.13 -7.84 -8.11
C ARG A 90 11.77 -8.15 -9.46
N GLY A 91 11.01 -8.13 -10.48
CA GLY A 91 11.47 -8.26 -11.84
C GLY A 91 10.40 -7.76 -12.78
N PRO A 92 10.75 -7.29 -13.98
CA PRO A 92 9.76 -6.97 -14.99
C PRO A 92 9.11 -8.27 -15.44
N ALA A 93 8.08 -8.71 -14.72
CA ALA A 93 7.15 -9.67 -15.30
C ALA A 93 6.39 -8.92 -16.39
N LEU A 94 6.72 -9.18 -17.66
CA LEU A 94 6.08 -8.55 -18.82
C LEU A 94 4.56 -8.75 -18.86
N SER A 95 4.04 -9.72 -18.13
CA SER A 95 2.61 -10.04 -18.02
C SER A 95 1.98 -9.62 -16.68
N GLY A 96 2.78 -9.38 -15.64
CA GLY A 96 2.29 -9.08 -14.30
C GLY A 96 2.41 -7.62 -13.89
N ALA A 97 2.06 -7.34 -12.63
CA ALA A 97 2.29 -6.05 -11.99
C ALA A 97 3.12 -6.23 -10.72
N GLY A 98 3.92 -5.23 -10.37
CA GLY A 98 4.75 -5.26 -9.18
C GLY A 98 5.41 -3.92 -8.90
N ARG A 99 5.81 -3.72 -7.63
CA ARG A 99 6.59 -2.56 -7.23
C ARG A 99 8.06 -2.78 -7.55
N LEU A 100 8.66 -1.85 -8.25
CA LEU A 100 10.08 -1.90 -8.63
C LEU A 100 10.98 -1.22 -7.60
N VAL A 101 10.63 0.01 -7.22
CA VAL A 101 11.31 0.81 -6.18
C VAL A 101 10.23 1.53 -5.38
N TRP A 102 10.00 2.83 -5.65
CA TRP A 102 8.79 3.60 -5.39
C TRP A 102 8.01 3.86 -6.68
N SER A 103 8.37 3.13 -7.74
CA SER A 103 7.70 3.04 -9.03
C SER A 103 7.10 1.64 -9.15
N GLU A 104 6.10 1.52 -9.98
CA GLU A 104 5.38 0.28 -10.23
C GLU A 104 5.49 -0.08 -11.71
N ALA A 105 5.44 -1.37 -12.02
CA ALA A 105 5.29 -1.86 -13.37
C ALA A 105 3.92 -2.51 -13.53
N TYR A 106 3.26 -2.20 -14.63
CA TYR A 106 2.00 -2.81 -15.04
C TYR A 106 2.16 -3.31 -16.47
N GLY A 107 2.64 -4.55 -16.60
CA GLY A 107 3.00 -5.10 -17.91
C GLY A 107 3.99 -4.19 -18.65
N PRO A 108 3.61 -3.63 -19.84
CA PRO A 108 4.50 -2.80 -20.63
C PRO A 108 4.56 -1.33 -20.22
N ILE A 109 4.13 -0.97 -19.01
CA ILE A 109 4.08 0.41 -18.53
C ILE A 109 4.80 0.52 -17.18
N LEU A 110 5.60 1.58 -17.04
CA LEU A 110 6.14 2.02 -15.76
C LEU A 110 5.28 3.15 -15.19
N VAL A 111 4.98 3.07 -13.89
CA VAL A 111 4.28 4.14 -13.17
C VAL A 111 5.23 4.73 -12.14
N ILE A 112 5.36 6.06 -12.11
CA ILE A 112 6.14 6.80 -11.12
C ILE A 112 5.22 7.72 -10.33
N GLN A 113 5.36 7.69 -9.01
CA GLN A 113 4.69 8.60 -8.11
C GLN A 113 5.72 9.33 -7.23
N CYS A 114 5.79 10.65 -7.32
CA CYS A 114 6.63 11.46 -6.48
C CYS A 114 5.80 11.99 -5.30
N LEU A 115 6.19 11.59 -4.09
CA LEU A 115 5.52 12.02 -2.84
C LEU A 115 6.27 13.16 -2.14
N THR A 116 7.42 13.59 -2.66
CA THR A 116 8.27 14.62 -2.04
C THR A 116 8.85 15.56 -3.09
N LEU A 117 9.03 16.82 -2.69
CA LEU A 117 9.61 17.85 -3.56
C LEU A 117 10.97 17.44 -4.15
N GLY A 118 11.85 16.84 -3.33
CA GLY A 118 13.17 16.40 -3.79
C GLY A 118 13.09 15.31 -4.84
N MET A 119 12.21 14.32 -4.68
CA MET A 119 12.04 13.27 -5.70
C MET A 119 11.38 13.81 -6.97
N ALA A 120 10.43 14.74 -6.85
CA ALA A 120 9.83 15.40 -8.01
C ALA A 120 10.88 16.19 -8.81
N ALA A 121 11.81 16.86 -8.14
CA ALA A 121 12.93 17.56 -8.77
C ALA A 121 13.89 16.60 -9.52
N CYS A 122 14.06 15.38 -9.02
CA CYS A 122 14.92 14.36 -9.64
C CYS A 122 14.21 13.51 -10.72
N ARG A 123 12.98 13.82 -11.11
CA ARG A 123 12.19 12.98 -12.05
C ARG A 123 12.90 12.76 -13.39
N HIS A 124 13.57 13.78 -13.91
CA HIS A 124 14.28 13.71 -15.19
C HIS A 124 15.51 12.78 -15.15
N GLU A 125 16.08 12.54 -13.97
CA GLU A 125 17.15 11.56 -13.75
C GLU A 125 16.59 10.17 -13.45
N LEU A 126 15.46 10.11 -12.74
CA LEU A 126 14.83 8.85 -12.33
C LEU A 126 14.24 8.08 -13.51
N VAL A 127 13.55 8.75 -14.43
CA VAL A 127 12.89 8.06 -15.55
C VAL A 127 13.90 7.37 -16.47
N PRO A 128 14.99 7.99 -16.93
CA PRO A 128 16.02 7.28 -17.69
C PRO A 128 16.67 6.13 -16.92
N ALA A 129 16.86 6.30 -15.61
CA ALA A 129 17.43 5.25 -14.75
C ALA A 129 16.49 4.04 -14.61
N LEU A 130 15.19 4.28 -14.47
CA LEU A 130 14.15 3.22 -14.46
C LEU A 130 14.12 2.46 -15.79
N ARG A 131 14.15 3.18 -16.92
CA ARG A 131 14.16 2.57 -18.26
C ARG A 131 15.43 1.74 -18.50
N ALA A 132 16.56 2.20 -18.01
CA ALA A 132 17.81 1.44 -18.12
C ALA A 132 17.77 0.10 -17.39
N GLY A 133 17.01 0.00 -16.31
CA GLY A 133 16.87 -1.22 -15.51
C GLY A 133 15.68 -2.11 -15.90
N ALA A 134 14.53 -1.50 -16.23
CA ALA A 134 13.27 -2.20 -16.45
C ALA A 134 12.88 -2.33 -17.94
N GLY A 135 13.67 -1.76 -18.86
CA GLY A 135 13.37 -1.68 -20.28
C GLY A 135 12.84 -0.31 -20.71
N ASP A 136 13.00 0.01 -22.00
CA ASP A 136 12.56 1.29 -22.57
C ASP A 136 11.03 1.36 -22.73
N LEU A 137 10.32 1.38 -21.60
CA LEU A 137 8.87 1.38 -21.52
C LEU A 137 8.30 2.81 -21.39
N PRO A 138 7.04 3.05 -21.82
CA PRO A 138 6.30 4.27 -21.50
C PRO A 138 6.21 4.48 -19.99
N VAL A 139 6.31 5.73 -19.54
CA VAL A 139 6.21 6.08 -18.12
C VAL A 139 5.00 6.96 -17.89
N PHE A 140 4.13 6.56 -16.97
CA PHE A 140 3.00 7.34 -16.50
C PHE A 140 3.33 7.98 -15.15
N SER A 141 3.21 9.29 -15.05
CA SER A 141 3.34 10.04 -13.79
C SER A 141 1.99 10.07 -13.08
N ALA A 142 1.98 9.72 -11.79
CA ALA A 142 0.79 9.53 -10.99
C ALA A 142 0.83 10.29 -9.66
N ASP A 143 1.37 11.49 -9.64
CA ASP A 143 1.47 12.27 -8.42
C ASP A 143 0.09 12.62 -7.86
N GLU A 144 -0.03 12.62 -6.53
CA GLU A 144 -1.24 13.02 -5.84
C GLU A 144 -1.17 14.49 -5.43
N ALA A 145 -2.29 15.21 -5.61
CA ALA A 145 -2.37 16.65 -5.31
C ALA A 145 -2.15 16.98 -3.83
N ALA A 146 -2.60 16.12 -2.89
CA ALA A 146 -2.48 16.40 -1.46
C ALA A 146 -1.02 16.34 -0.97
N PRO A 147 -0.22 15.29 -1.22
CA PRO A 147 1.21 15.27 -0.92
C PRO A 147 1.98 16.38 -1.64
N ALA A 148 1.69 16.63 -2.92
CA ALA A 148 2.36 17.66 -3.71
C ALA A 148 2.16 19.06 -3.11
N ARG A 149 0.95 19.40 -2.70
CA ARG A 149 0.63 20.66 -2.03
C ARG A 149 1.38 20.81 -0.70
N LEU A 150 1.40 19.75 0.12
CA LEU A 150 2.13 19.75 1.39
C LEU A 150 3.63 19.95 1.18
N GLU A 151 4.22 19.24 0.24
CA GLU A 151 5.65 19.31 -0.08
C GLU A 151 6.02 20.58 -0.88
N GLY A 152 5.07 21.18 -1.59
CA GLY A 152 5.23 22.44 -2.33
C GLY A 152 5.80 22.23 -3.72
N PHE A 153 5.31 21.26 -4.47
CA PHE A 153 5.59 21.08 -5.89
C PHE A 153 4.31 20.88 -6.69
N GLU A 154 4.39 21.09 -8.01
CA GLU A 154 3.27 20.82 -8.91
C GLU A 154 3.19 19.33 -9.21
N PRO A 155 2.04 18.68 -8.98
CA PRO A 155 1.88 17.27 -9.27
C PRO A 155 1.89 17.00 -10.77
N ALA A 156 2.71 16.07 -11.23
CA ALA A 156 2.65 15.60 -12.59
C ALA A 156 1.70 14.40 -12.67
N ARG A 157 0.75 14.49 -13.62
CA ARG A 157 -0.20 13.41 -13.90
C ARG A 157 -0.34 13.27 -15.40
N GLY A 158 -0.06 12.06 -15.91
CA GLY A 158 -0.07 11.77 -17.33
C GLY A 158 1.23 11.14 -17.84
N TRP A 159 1.31 10.95 -19.13
CA TRP A 159 2.48 10.37 -19.79
C TRP A 159 3.68 11.32 -19.74
N PHE A 160 4.86 10.78 -19.43
CA PHE A 160 6.06 11.60 -19.20
C PHE A 160 6.58 12.27 -20.50
N ASP A 161 6.89 11.47 -21.52
CA ASP A 161 7.51 11.97 -22.77
C ASP A 161 6.91 11.32 -24.04
N ARG A 162 6.28 10.15 -23.91
CA ARG A 162 5.59 9.44 -24.96
C ARG A 162 4.37 8.74 -24.39
N SER A 163 3.29 8.69 -25.15
CA SER A 163 2.06 8.02 -24.77
C SER A 163 2.22 6.50 -24.73
N GLY A 164 1.47 5.88 -23.85
CA GLY A 164 1.28 4.43 -23.77
C GLY A 164 -0.19 4.06 -23.92
N PRO A 165 -0.54 2.77 -23.77
CA PRO A 165 -1.92 2.33 -23.83
C PRO A 165 -2.74 2.88 -22.67
N ALA A 166 -3.96 3.34 -22.94
CA ALA A 166 -4.87 3.85 -21.91
C ALA A 166 -5.28 2.78 -20.89
N ARG A 167 -5.23 1.51 -21.29
CA ARG A 167 -5.53 0.35 -20.42
C ARG A 167 -4.55 -0.77 -20.71
N VAL A 168 -4.16 -1.47 -19.65
CA VAL A 168 -3.42 -2.74 -19.71
C VAL A 168 -4.14 -3.80 -18.91
N ILE A 169 -3.93 -5.05 -19.28
CA ILE A 169 -4.33 -6.21 -18.49
C ILE A 169 -3.06 -6.81 -17.91
N VAL A 170 -3.05 -7.01 -16.60
CA VAL A 170 -1.95 -7.65 -15.88
C VAL A 170 -2.40 -8.98 -15.29
N GLU A 171 -1.49 -9.91 -15.17
CA GLU A 171 -1.73 -11.22 -14.59
C GLU A 171 -1.21 -11.26 -13.16
N GLU A 172 -2.07 -11.72 -12.26
CA GLU A 172 -1.77 -12.00 -10.87
C GLU A 172 -2.09 -13.48 -10.61
N ALA A 173 -1.07 -14.34 -10.71
CA ALA A 173 -1.24 -15.79 -10.80
C ALA A 173 -2.17 -16.17 -11.97
N THR A 174 -3.34 -16.73 -11.68
CA THR A 174 -4.34 -17.14 -12.69
C THR A 174 -5.41 -16.10 -12.96
N VAL A 175 -5.36 -14.94 -12.27
CA VAL A 175 -6.36 -13.88 -12.36
C VAL A 175 -5.84 -12.75 -13.24
N ARG A 176 -6.69 -12.23 -14.11
CA ARG A 176 -6.41 -11.07 -14.97
C ARG A 176 -7.10 -9.83 -14.43
N LEU A 177 -6.34 -8.75 -14.29
CA LEU A 177 -6.83 -7.48 -13.75
C LEU A 177 -6.56 -6.34 -14.73
N GLY A 178 -7.57 -5.54 -15.00
CA GLY A 178 -7.47 -4.37 -15.87
C GLY A 178 -7.00 -3.16 -15.08
N VAL A 179 -6.03 -2.43 -15.64
CA VAL A 179 -5.52 -1.17 -15.11
C VAL A 179 -5.70 -0.09 -16.14
N THR A 180 -6.40 1.00 -15.80
CA THR A 180 -6.66 2.13 -16.67
C THR A 180 -5.84 3.34 -16.23
N PHE A 181 -5.17 3.99 -17.17
CA PHE A 181 -4.36 5.19 -16.96
C PHE A 181 -5.10 6.40 -17.53
N GLY A 182 -5.27 7.46 -16.73
CA GLY A 182 -5.98 8.66 -17.17
C GLY A 182 -6.19 9.68 -16.05
N GLU A 183 -6.94 10.73 -16.36
CA GLU A 183 -7.34 11.74 -15.40
C GLU A 183 -8.37 11.18 -14.41
N GLY A 184 -8.20 11.47 -13.12
CA GLY A 184 -9.20 11.19 -12.09
C GLY A 184 -9.02 9.88 -11.30
N HIS A 185 -8.26 8.91 -11.77
CA HIS A 185 -8.11 7.62 -11.10
C HIS A 185 -6.83 7.53 -10.26
N LYS A 186 -6.91 6.87 -9.09
CA LYS A 186 -5.71 6.30 -8.45
C LYS A 186 -5.10 5.32 -9.44
N THR A 187 -3.78 5.29 -9.53
CA THR A 187 -3.10 4.41 -10.46
C THR A 187 -3.13 2.99 -9.96
N GLY A 188 -3.90 2.16 -10.63
CA GLY A 188 -3.69 0.73 -10.62
C GLY A 188 -4.29 -0.02 -9.45
N LEU A 189 -3.61 -1.09 -9.11
CA LEU A 189 -3.99 -2.10 -8.13
C LEU A 189 -3.27 -1.83 -6.80
N TYR A 190 -3.79 -2.39 -5.71
CA TYR A 190 -3.07 -2.49 -4.45
C TYR A 190 -2.10 -3.68 -4.51
N LEU A 191 -0.91 -3.44 -5.09
CA LEU A 191 0.10 -4.48 -5.33
C LEU A 191 0.65 -5.10 -4.04
N ASP A 192 0.55 -4.39 -2.93
CA ASP A 192 0.91 -4.87 -1.61
C ASP A 192 0.00 -5.99 -1.09
N GLN A 193 -1.23 -6.11 -1.63
CA GLN A 193 -2.18 -7.16 -1.31
C GLN A 193 -2.08 -8.39 -2.23
N ARG A 194 -1.23 -8.40 -3.25
CA ARG A 194 -1.14 -9.47 -4.25
C ARG A 194 -1.05 -10.87 -3.64
N ASP A 195 -0.13 -11.08 -2.71
CA ASP A 195 0.08 -12.40 -2.12
C ASP A 195 -1.11 -12.79 -1.21
N ASN A 196 -1.79 -11.82 -0.61
CA ASN A 196 -3.00 -12.03 0.16
C ASN A 196 -4.20 -12.38 -0.73
N HIS A 197 -4.32 -11.76 -1.93
CA HIS A 197 -5.32 -12.14 -2.93
C HIS A 197 -5.18 -13.61 -3.32
N ILE A 198 -3.96 -14.03 -3.69
CA ILE A 198 -3.64 -15.41 -4.08
C ILE A 198 -3.93 -16.38 -2.92
N ARG A 199 -3.48 -16.02 -1.71
CA ARG A 199 -3.68 -16.84 -0.51
C ARG A 199 -5.15 -17.07 -0.22
N LEU A 200 -5.96 -16.03 -0.28
CA LEU A 200 -7.40 -16.13 -0.02
C LEU A 200 -8.13 -16.91 -1.11
N GLY A 201 -7.75 -16.72 -2.38
CA GLY A 201 -8.28 -17.48 -3.50
C GLY A 201 -8.15 -18.99 -3.28
N ALA A 202 -7.01 -19.45 -2.78
CA ALA A 202 -6.77 -20.87 -2.46
C ALA A 202 -7.65 -21.41 -1.31
N LEU A 203 -8.18 -20.56 -0.45
CA LEU A 203 -9.00 -20.93 0.71
C LEU A 203 -10.51 -20.83 0.47
N ALA A 204 -10.92 -20.23 -0.65
CA ALA A 204 -12.32 -19.88 -0.91
C ALA A 204 -13.13 -21.00 -1.61
N HIS A 205 -12.50 -22.11 -2.00
CA HIS A 205 -13.14 -23.18 -2.77
C HIS A 205 -14.42 -23.69 -2.08
N GLY A 206 -15.53 -23.73 -2.83
CA GLY A 206 -16.84 -24.20 -2.36
C GLY A 206 -17.53 -23.32 -1.32
N ARG A 207 -17.02 -22.12 -1.03
CA ARG A 207 -17.53 -21.19 -0.03
C ARG A 207 -18.24 -19.99 -0.66
N ASP A 208 -19.17 -19.38 0.08
CA ASP A 208 -19.71 -18.06 -0.22
C ASP A 208 -18.79 -17.01 0.36
N VAL A 209 -18.47 -15.98 -0.43
CA VAL A 209 -17.48 -14.94 -0.08
C VAL A 209 -18.17 -13.59 0.07
N LEU A 210 -17.78 -12.84 1.10
CA LEU A 210 -18.08 -11.41 1.23
C LEU A 210 -16.77 -10.63 1.11
N ASP A 211 -16.68 -9.75 0.10
CA ASP A 211 -15.56 -8.85 -0.12
C ASP A 211 -16.01 -7.41 0.19
N ALA A 212 -15.77 -6.96 1.42
CA ALA A 212 -16.17 -5.64 1.87
C ALA A 212 -15.00 -4.64 1.67
N PHE A 213 -15.32 -3.46 1.11
CA PHE A 213 -14.34 -2.50 0.57
C PHE A 213 -13.59 -3.08 -0.64
N CYS A 214 -14.31 -3.73 -1.54
CA CYS A 214 -13.72 -4.57 -2.57
C CYS A 214 -12.89 -3.83 -3.63
N TYR A 215 -12.97 -2.50 -3.71
CA TYR A 215 -12.29 -1.66 -4.71
C TYR A 215 -12.53 -2.21 -6.12
N THR A 216 -11.50 -2.74 -6.80
CA THR A 216 -11.60 -3.33 -8.14
C THR A 216 -11.89 -4.83 -8.12
N ALA A 217 -12.33 -5.38 -6.98
CA ALA A 217 -12.72 -6.78 -6.73
C ALA A 217 -11.58 -7.80 -6.96
N ALA A 218 -10.32 -7.43 -6.68
CA ALA A 218 -9.21 -8.38 -6.83
C ALA A 218 -9.35 -9.60 -5.93
N PHE A 219 -9.71 -9.43 -4.65
CA PHE A 219 -10.00 -10.55 -3.73
C PHE A 219 -11.14 -11.43 -4.23
N ALA A 220 -12.26 -10.83 -4.66
CA ALA A 220 -13.40 -11.57 -5.20
C ALA A 220 -13.04 -12.33 -6.48
N CYS A 221 -12.24 -11.74 -7.39
CA CYS A 221 -11.76 -12.41 -8.61
C CYS A 221 -10.93 -13.65 -8.25
N HIS A 222 -9.96 -13.53 -7.33
CA HIS A 222 -9.14 -14.66 -6.87
C HIS A 222 -9.99 -15.73 -6.19
N ALA A 223 -10.94 -15.35 -5.35
CA ALA A 223 -11.84 -16.27 -4.69
C ALA A 223 -12.70 -17.06 -5.70
N LEU A 224 -13.31 -16.36 -6.67
CA LEU A 224 -14.19 -16.99 -7.67
C LEU A 224 -13.43 -17.85 -8.67
N VAL A 225 -12.25 -17.44 -9.13
CA VAL A 225 -11.35 -18.25 -9.96
C VAL A 225 -10.85 -19.45 -9.17
N GLY A 226 -10.56 -19.29 -7.87
CA GLY A 226 -10.19 -20.37 -6.94
C GLY A 226 -11.34 -21.32 -6.56
N GLY A 227 -12.55 -21.13 -7.12
CA GLY A 227 -13.65 -22.05 -6.97
C GLY A 227 -14.67 -21.70 -5.87
N ALA A 228 -14.70 -20.44 -5.39
CA ALA A 228 -15.81 -19.96 -4.56
C ALA A 228 -17.15 -20.10 -5.31
N ARG A 229 -18.21 -20.41 -4.58
CA ARG A 229 -19.55 -20.55 -5.18
C ARG A 229 -20.08 -19.23 -5.71
N ARG A 230 -20.04 -18.20 -4.90
CA ARG A 230 -20.44 -16.83 -5.21
C ARG A 230 -19.68 -15.83 -4.36
N ALA A 231 -19.64 -14.58 -4.81
CA ALA A 231 -19.09 -13.47 -4.06
C ALA A 231 -20.09 -12.30 -3.99
N LEU A 232 -20.25 -11.72 -2.80
CA LEU A 232 -20.91 -10.43 -2.60
C LEU A 232 -19.81 -9.39 -2.36
N CYS A 233 -19.74 -8.37 -3.24
CA CYS A 233 -18.77 -7.29 -3.19
C CYS A 233 -19.47 -6.01 -2.71
N ILE A 234 -18.88 -5.28 -1.76
CA ILE A 234 -19.40 -4.00 -1.28
C ILE A 234 -18.39 -2.91 -1.59
N GLU A 235 -18.81 -1.89 -2.34
CA GLU A 235 -18.00 -0.73 -2.71
C GLU A 235 -18.89 0.52 -2.83
N SER A 236 -18.34 1.68 -2.49
CA SER A 236 -19.07 2.96 -2.55
C SER A 236 -18.67 3.85 -3.74
N SER A 237 -17.46 3.64 -4.32
CA SER A 237 -16.97 4.42 -5.46
C SER A 237 -17.54 3.89 -6.78
N PRO A 238 -18.27 4.72 -7.54
CA PRO A 238 -18.79 4.30 -8.85
C PRO A 238 -17.69 3.86 -9.82
N GLU A 239 -16.52 4.52 -9.78
CA GLU A 239 -15.38 4.21 -10.62
C GLU A 239 -14.77 2.85 -10.27
N ALA A 240 -14.63 2.56 -8.98
CA ALA A 240 -14.14 1.27 -8.50
C ALA A 240 -15.13 0.14 -8.85
N ILE A 241 -16.45 0.38 -8.70
CA ILE A 241 -17.50 -0.55 -9.10
C ILE A 241 -17.44 -0.88 -10.60
N ALA A 242 -17.23 0.12 -11.44
CA ALA A 242 -17.08 -0.11 -12.88
C ALA A 242 -15.86 -1.00 -13.18
N ALA A 243 -14.71 -0.69 -12.58
CA ALA A 243 -13.50 -1.50 -12.71
C ALA A 243 -13.68 -2.93 -12.14
N ALA A 244 -14.40 -3.08 -11.02
CA ALA A 244 -14.72 -4.39 -10.45
C ALA A 244 -15.56 -5.26 -11.39
N ARG A 245 -16.59 -4.69 -12.02
CA ARG A 245 -17.40 -5.39 -13.03
C ARG A 245 -16.58 -5.83 -14.23
N ASP A 246 -15.71 -4.94 -14.70
CA ASP A 246 -14.79 -5.25 -15.79
C ASP A 246 -13.86 -6.41 -15.44
N ASN A 247 -13.29 -6.41 -14.22
CA ASN A 247 -12.38 -7.47 -13.76
C ASN A 247 -13.11 -8.82 -13.59
N LEU A 248 -14.30 -8.82 -13.02
CA LEU A 248 -15.13 -10.03 -12.90
C LEU A 248 -15.48 -10.61 -14.27
N THR A 249 -15.83 -9.75 -15.25
CA THR A 249 -16.10 -10.13 -16.62
C THR A 249 -14.87 -10.67 -17.32
N LEU A 250 -13.71 -10.00 -17.15
CA LEU A 250 -12.42 -10.40 -17.73
C LEU A 250 -11.99 -11.81 -17.31
N ASN A 251 -12.38 -12.23 -16.10
CA ASN A 251 -12.09 -13.55 -15.57
C ASN A 251 -13.23 -14.57 -15.80
N GLY A 252 -14.32 -14.19 -16.46
CA GLY A 252 -15.44 -15.08 -16.74
C GLY A 252 -16.23 -15.52 -15.49
N VAL A 253 -16.23 -14.69 -14.43
CA VAL A 253 -16.85 -15.03 -13.13
C VAL A 253 -17.98 -14.07 -12.74
N ALA A 254 -18.37 -13.14 -13.60
CA ALA A 254 -19.34 -12.09 -13.33
C ALA A 254 -20.72 -12.66 -12.88
N GLU A 255 -21.16 -13.76 -13.45
CA GLU A 255 -22.44 -14.39 -13.09
C GLU A 255 -22.49 -14.96 -11.67
N ARG A 256 -21.33 -15.13 -11.03
CA ARG A 256 -21.23 -15.60 -9.63
C ARG A 256 -20.93 -14.47 -8.65
N ALA A 257 -20.90 -13.22 -9.13
CA ALA A 257 -20.61 -12.05 -8.31
C ALA A 257 -21.78 -11.08 -8.29
N GLU A 258 -22.09 -10.57 -7.12
CA GLU A 258 -23.00 -9.45 -6.91
C GLU A 258 -22.20 -8.25 -6.37
N ILE A 259 -22.42 -7.05 -6.92
CA ILE A 259 -21.79 -5.81 -6.42
C ILE A 259 -22.87 -4.89 -5.88
N VAL A 260 -22.76 -4.57 -4.61
CA VAL A 260 -23.64 -3.64 -3.88
C VAL A 260 -22.93 -2.30 -3.75
N ALA A 261 -23.52 -1.27 -4.37
CA ALA A 261 -23.06 0.13 -4.26
C ALA A 261 -23.54 0.71 -2.92
N ALA A 262 -22.75 0.55 -1.85
CA ALA A 262 -23.16 0.96 -0.50
C ALA A 262 -21.95 1.32 0.39
N ASN A 263 -22.24 2.02 1.49
CA ASN A 263 -21.31 2.13 2.59
C ASN A 263 -21.18 0.77 3.29
N ALA A 264 -19.94 0.28 3.44
CA ALA A 264 -19.71 -1.06 4.00
C ALA A 264 -20.18 -1.21 5.45
N PHE A 265 -20.12 -0.18 6.28
CA PHE A 265 -20.62 -0.23 7.66
C PHE A 265 -22.15 -0.49 7.69
N ASP A 266 -22.88 0.23 6.85
CA ASP A 266 -24.34 0.12 6.81
C ASP A 266 -24.78 -1.22 6.21
N GLU A 267 -24.05 -1.67 5.17
CA GLU A 267 -24.36 -2.93 4.50
C GLU A 267 -24.02 -4.13 5.39
N LEU A 268 -22.92 -4.13 6.14
CA LEU A 268 -22.60 -5.17 7.12
C LEU A 268 -23.69 -5.27 8.20
N ARG A 269 -24.22 -4.12 8.68
CA ARG A 269 -25.33 -4.11 9.62
C ARG A 269 -26.64 -4.65 9.00
N ARG A 270 -26.87 -4.33 7.72
CA ARG A 270 -28.04 -4.87 6.99
C ARG A 270 -27.95 -6.38 6.84
N LEU A 271 -26.80 -6.88 6.41
CA LEU A 271 -26.56 -8.33 6.24
C LEU A 271 -26.74 -9.09 7.56
N GLU A 272 -26.23 -8.54 8.67
CA GLU A 272 -26.45 -9.14 10.00
C GLU A 272 -27.94 -9.21 10.36
N ARG A 273 -28.71 -8.14 10.13
CA ARG A 273 -30.15 -8.12 10.42
C ARG A 273 -30.96 -9.15 9.62
N VAL A 274 -30.55 -9.42 8.38
CA VAL A 274 -31.22 -10.43 7.55
C VAL A 274 -30.67 -11.85 7.77
N GLY A 275 -29.73 -12.03 8.68
CA GLY A 275 -29.16 -13.32 9.01
C GLY A 275 -28.28 -13.94 7.93
N ALA A 276 -27.67 -13.11 7.06
CA ALA A 276 -26.74 -13.58 6.03
C ALA A 276 -25.55 -14.34 6.64
N ARG A 277 -25.01 -15.32 5.91
CA ARG A 277 -23.85 -16.11 6.34
C ARG A 277 -22.88 -16.31 5.18
N PHE A 278 -21.58 -16.33 5.52
CA PHE A 278 -20.49 -16.50 4.55
C PHE A 278 -19.43 -17.46 5.09
N GLY A 279 -18.84 -18.22 4.18
CA GLY A 279 -17.71 -19.11 4.53
C GLY A 279 -16.37 -18.36 4.56
N VAL A 280 -16.26 -17.24 3.83
CA VAL A 280 -15.06 -16.37 3.82
C VAL A 280 -15.51 -14.91 3.80
N ILE A 281 -14.88 -14.07 4.62
CA ILE A 281 -15.07 -12.61 4.59
C ILE A 281 -13.73 -11.92 4.47
N VAL A 282 -13.67 -10.88 3.63
CA VAL A 282 -12.54 -9.96 3.49
C VAL A 282 -12.95 -8.59 4.00
N LEU A 283 -12.11 -7.99 4.83
CA LEU A 283 -12.20 -6.60 5.26
C LEU A 283 -10.88 -5.90 4.93
N ASP A 284 -10.84 -5.15 3.84
CA ASP A 284 -9.68 -4.32 3.45
C ASP A 284 -10.05 -2.83 3.36
N PRO A 285 -10.38 -2.20 4.50
CA PRO A 285 -10.86 -0.83 4.53
C PRO A 285 -9.75 0.17 4.24
N PRO A 286 -10.08 1.37 3.72
CA PRO A 286 -9.15 2.48 3.67
C PRO A 286 -8.69 2.89 5.08
N PRO A 287 -7.56 3.60 5.23
CA PRO A 287 -7.05 3.99 6.54
C PRO A 287 -8.06 4.88 7.28
N PHE A 288 -8.57 4.40 8.43
CA PHE A 288 -9.51 5.15 9.27
C PHE A 288 -8.81 6.21 10.11
N ALA A 289 -7.51 6.03 10.46
CA ALA A 289 -6.71 7.01 11.19
C ALA A 289 -5.81 7.78 10.23
N ARG A 290 -6.13 9.07 9.99
CA ARG A 290 -5.26 10.00 9.25
C ARG A 290 -4.36 10.85 10.16
N GLY A 291 -4.32 10.56 11.46
CA GLY A 291 -3.52 11.24 12.47
C GLY A 291 -3.75 10.68 13.87
N ARG A 292 -2.85 11.03 14.80
CA ARG A 292 -2.89 10.52 16.19
C ARG A 292 -4.20 10.83 16.92
N GLN A 293 -4.81 11.99 16.65
CA GLN A 293 -6.07 12.41 17.29
C GLN A 293 -7.28 11.56 16.83
N ALA A 294 -7.17 10.86 15.69
CA ALA A 294 -8.23 10.00 15.15
C ALA A 294 -8.08 8.54 15.59
N LEU A 295 -7.11 8.20 16.44
CA LEU A 295 -6.76 6.81 16.76
C LEU A 295 -7.90 6.06 17.42
N GLU A 296 -8.55 6.65 18.43
CA GLU A 296 -9.69 6.03 19.12
C GLU A 296 -10.89 5.83 18.21
N ALA A 297 -11.20 6.82 17.36
CA ALA A 297 -12.29 6.70 16.40
C ALA A 297 -12.00 5.61 15.36
N ALA A 298 -10.74 5.51 14.90
CA ALA A 298 -10.30 4.46 14.01
C ALA A 298 -10.38 3.07 14.65
N ALA A 299 -9.94 2.93 15.90
CA ALA A 299 -10.03 1.67 16.63
C ALA A 299 -11.49 1.22 16.78
N ARG A 300 -12.41 2.14 17.09
CA ARG A 300 -13.86 1.83 17.11
C ARG A 300 -14.37 1.39 15.74
N GLY A 301 -13.95 2.05 14.65
CA GLY A 301 -14.33 1.66 13.30
C GLY A 301 -13.85 0.26 12.92
N TYR A 302 -12.57 -0.04 13.18
CA TYR A 302 -12.02 -1.39 12.97
C TYR A 302 -12.74 -2.44 13.83
N LYS A 303 -13.01 -2.14 15.11
CA LYS A 303 -13.76 -3.04 16.00
C LYS A 303 -15.15 -3.33 15.45
N GLU A 304 -15.88 -2.30 15.02
CA GLU A 304 -17.25 -2.42 14.48
C GLU A 304 -17.30 -3.36 13.28
N ILE A 305 -16.45 -3.13 12.25
CA ILE A 305 -16.50 -3.97 11.05
C ILE A 305 -16.08 -5.41 11.33
N ASN A 306 -15.08 -5.63 12.18
CA ASN A 306 -14.62 -6.97 12.56
C ASN A 306 -15.68 -7.72 13.36
N LEU A 307 -16.34 -7.05 14.31
CA LEU A 307 -17.46 -7.62 15.07
C LEU A 307 -18.59 -8.10 14.13
N ARG A 308 -19.00 -7.24 13.18
CA ARG A 308 -20.06 -7.58 12.22
C ARG A 308 -19.64 -8.75 11.34
N ALA A 309 -18.41 -8.72 10.80
CA ALA A 309 -17.89 -9.81 9.98
C ALA A 309 -17.89 -11.15 10.74
N MET A 310 -17.42 -11.16 11.98
CA MET A 310 -17.38 -12.38 12.79
C MET A 310 -18.79 -12.95 13.05
N ARG A 311 -19.80 -12.10 13.19
CA ARG A 311 -21.21 -12.53 13.33
C ARG A 311 -21.81 -13.03 12.02
N LEU A 312 -21.28 -12.61 10.87
CA LEU A 312 -21.71 -13.03 9.54
C LEU A 312 -21.02 -14.32 9.08
N LEU A 313 -20.00 -14.82 9.78
CA LEU A 313 -19.33 -16.06 9.42
C LEU A 313 -20.12 -17.29 9.81
N GLU A 314 -20.02 -18.29 8.94
CA GLU A 314 -20.40 -19.67 9.25
C GLU A 314 -19.42 -20.27 10.28
N PRO A 315 -19.80 -21.34 11.02
CA PRO A 315 -18.86 -22.12 11.82
C PRO A 315 -17.71 -22.63 10.94
N GLY A 316 -16.46 -22.44 11.37
CA GLY A 316 -15.26 -22.75 10.58
C GLY A 316 -15.04 -21.78 9.41
N GLY A 317 -15.76 -20.65 9.38
CA GLY A 317 -15.57 -19.59 8.41
C GLY A 317 -14.30 -18.79 8.67
N LEU A 318 -13.76 -18.20 7.60
CA LEU A 318 -12.50 -17.46 7.60
C LEU A 318 -12.74 -15.96 7.46
N LEU A 319 -12.03 -15.16 8.25
CA LEU A 319 -11.96 -13.72 8.15
C LEU A 319 -10.55 -13.29 7.79
N ALA A 320 -10.36 -12.73 6.61
CA ALA A 320 -9.16 -11.96 6.28
C ALA A 320 -9.45 -10.48 6.57
N THR A 321 -8.75 -9.91 7.53
CA THR A 321 -8.96 -8.51 7.95
C THR A 321 -7.66 -7.73 7.97
N PHE A 322 -7.70 -6.47 7.48
CA PHE A 322 -6.52 -5.66 7.27
C PHE A 322 -6.64 -4.26 7.87
N SER A 323 -5.49 -3.68 8.18
CA SER A 323 -5.33 -2.26 8.49
C SER A 323 -4.07 -1.72 7.82
N CYS A 324 -4.23 -0.72 6.96
CA CYS A 324 -3.13 0.06 6.38
C CYS A 324 -2.89 1.40 7.11
N SER A 325 -3.47 1.59 8.30
CA SER A 325 -3.31 2.82 9.09
C SER A 325 -1.98 2.82 9.83
N HIS A 326 -1.07 3.75 9.48
CA HIS A 326 0.26 3.88 10.11
C HIS A 326 0.25 4.05 11.64
N HIS A 327 -0.85 4.52 12.22
CA HIS A 327 -0.99 4.72 13.67
C HIS A 327 -1.58 3.50 14.39
N ILE A 328 -2.03 2.48 13.66
CA ILE A 328 -2.50 1.20 14.20
C ILE A 328 -1.35 0.20 14.09
N SER A 329 -0.67 -0.09 15.19
CA SER A 329 0.35 -1.14 15.22
C SER A 329 -0.27 -2.53 15.08
N ALA A 330 0.54 -3.53 14.69
CA ALA A 330 0.07 -4.92 14.62
C ALA A 330 -0.52 -5.41 15.95
N ALA A 331 0.12 -5.09 17.08
CA ALA A 331 -0.36 -5.45 18.41
C ALA A 331 -1.72 -4.80 18.73
N LEU A 332 -1.87 -3.50 18.42
CA LEU A 332 -3.14 -2.80 18.62
C LEU A 332 -4.24 -3.36 17.71
N PHE A 333 -3.90 -3.71 16.46
CA PHE A 333 -4.87 -4.29 15.54
C PHE A 333 -5.36 -5.66 16.02
N GLU A 334 -4.45 -6.50 16.51
CA GLU A 334 -4.80 -7.80 17.13
C GLU A 334 -5.69 -7.61 18.37
N GLU A 335 -5.40 -6.62 19.22
CA GLU A 335 -6.22 -6.27 20.37
C GLU A 335 -7.64 -5.86 19.95
N ILE A 336 -7.77 -5.00 18.93
CA ILE A 336 -9.07 -4.59 18.38
C ILE A 336 -9.86 -5.80 17.86
N CYS A 337 -9.20 -6.71 17.13
CA CYS A 337 -9.85 -7.94 16.62
C CYS A 337 -10.27 -8.89 17.76
N ARG A 338 -9.44 -9.03 18.80
CA ARG A 338 -9.79 -9.80 20.01
C ARG A 338 -11.03 -9.24 20.69
N ASP A 339 -11.08 -7.92 20.89
CA ASP A 339 -12.22 -7.26 21.52
C ASP A 339 -13.49 -7.37 20.66
N ALA A 340 -13.33 -7.34 19.33
CA ALA A 340 -14.44 -7.59 18.40
C ALA A 340 -14.97 -9.03 18.52
N ALA A 341 -14.09 -10.03 18.67
CA ALA A 341 -14.49 -11.43 18.85
C ALA A 341 -15.23 -11.66 20.18
N LEU A 342 -14.77 -11.03 21.26
CA LEU A 342 -15.45 -11.08 22.56
C LEU A 342 -16.86 -10.48 22.48
N ASP A 343 -17.02 -9.31 21.88
CA ASP A 343 -18.33 -8.66 21.71
C ASP A 343 -19.24 -9.39 20.71
N ALA A 344 -18.66 -10.10 19.75
CA ALA A 344 -19.40 -10.96 18.84
C ALA A 344 -19.88 -12.28 19.50
N GLY A 345 -19.34 -12.63 20.67
CA GLY A 345 -19.61 -13.87 21.36
C GLY A 345 -19.02 -15.10 20.66
N VAL A 346 -17.92 -14.93 19.91
CA VAL A 346 -17.27 -16.01 19.17
C VAL A 346 -15.85 -16.25 19.67
N ARG A 347 -15.36 -17.48 19.49
CA ARG A 347 -13.93 -17.79 19.62
C ARG A 347 -13.30 -17.74 18.24
N ALA A 348 -12.27 -16.92 18.09
CA ALA A 348 -11.50 -16.83 16.85
C ALA A 348 -10.08 -17.36 17.07
N ARG A 349 -9.60 -18.14 16.11
CA ARG A 349 -8.23 -18.65 16.06
C ARG A 349 -7.46 -17.87 15.00
N VAL A 350 -6.27 -17.37 15.34
CA VAL A 350 -5.35 -16.83 14.35
C VAL A 350 -4.76 -17.99 13.54
N VAL A 351 -5.07 -18.03 12.26
CA VAL A 351 -4.56 -19.04 11.31
C VAL A 351 -3.22 -18.56 10.75
N GLU A 352 -3.16 -17.26 10.40
CA GLU A 352 -1.98 -16.67 9.75
C GLU A 352 -1.91 -15.17 10.02
N THR A 353 -0.71 -14.63 10.12
CA THR A 353 -0.49 -13.17 10.08
C THR A 353 -0.20 -12.77 8.66
N LEU A 354 -1.02 -11.87 8.12
CA LEU A 354 -0.91 -11.36 6.76
C LEU A 354 -0.16 -10.02 6.75
N THR A 355 0.60 -9.77 5.69
CA THR A 355 1.38 -8.54 5.55
C THR A 355 1.50 -8.16 4.08
N GLN A 356 2.17 -7.06 3.80
CA GLN A 356 2.45 -6.62 2.43
C GLN A 356 3.30 -7.61 1.66
N SER A 357 3.05 -7.70 0.35
CA SER A 357 3.80 -8.55 -0.57
C SER A 357 5.30 -8.22 -0.59
N PRO A 358 6.21 -9.18 -0.91
CA PRO A 358 7.67 -9.03 -0.77
C PRO A 358 8.29 -7.91 -1.61
N ASP A 359 7.63 -7.48 -2.69
CA ASP A 359 8.06 -6.32 -3.47
C ASP A 359 7.81 -4.97 -2.74
N HIS A 360 7.18 -5.01 -1.57
CA HIS A 360 7.04 -3.92 -0.60
C HIS A 360 7.90 -4.23 0.65
N PRO A 361 9.25 -4.08 0.59
CA PRO A 361 10.14 -4.58 1.61
C PRO A 361 9.96 -3.87 2.94
N VAL A 362 10.10 -4.64 4.01
CA VAL A 362 10.20 -4.13 5.38
C VAL A 362 11.68 -3.99 5.74
N LEU A 363 12.10 -2.78 6.10
CA LEU A 363 13.44 -2.51 6.61
C LEU A 363 13.42 -2.55 8.13
N LEU A 364 14.21 -3.45 8.73
CA LEU A 364 14.22 -3.62 10.17
C LEU A 364 14.55 -2.34 10.94
N THR A 365 15.44 -1.50 10.39
CA THR A 365 15.84 -0.22 10.97
C THR A 365 14.85 0.93 10.68
N VAL A 366 13.83 0.70 9.83
CA VAL A 366 12.81 1.67 9.46
C VAL A 366 11.44 1.00 9.65
N PRO A 367 10.95 0.90 10.90
CA PRO A 367 9.72 0.15 11.23
C PRO A 367 8.48 0.68 10.50
N GLU A 368 8.48 1.94 10.09
CA GLU A 368 7.42 2.57 9.31
C GLU A 368 7.23 1.95 7.91
N THR A 369 8.20 1.16 7.45
CA THR A 369 8.06 0.40 6.19
C THR A 369 7.14 -0.81 6.33
N ARG A 370 6.84 -1.27 7.55
CA ARG A 370 5.77 -2.24 7.82
C ARG A 370 4.49 -1.48 8.10
N TYR A 371 3.60 -1.40 7.14
CA TYR A 371 2.39 -0.59 7.23
C TYR A 371 1.10 -1.39 7.06
N LEU A 372 1.14 -2.57 6.43
CA LEU A 372 -0.01 -3.43 6.26
C LEU A 372 -0.02 -4.49 7.37
N ASN A 373 -0.99 -4.38 8.26
CA ASN A 373 -1.24 -5.34 9.34
C ASN A 373 -2.48 -6.14 8.99
N GLY A 374 -2.36 -7.45 8.83
CA GLY A 374 -3.47 -8.32 8.51
C GLY A 374 -3.49 -9.58 9.36
N LEU A 375 -4.69 -10.12 9.55
CA LEU A 375 -4.95 -11.39 10.23
C LEU A 375 -5.88 -12.25 9.38
N LEU A 376 -5.53 -13.51 9.24
CA LEU A 376 -6.45 -14.56 8.83
C LEU A 376 -6.94 -15.27 10.08
N LEU A 377 -8.22 -15.12 10.37
CA LEU A 377 -8.89 -15.68 11.55
C LEU A 377 -9.87 -16.76 11.12
N GLU A 378 -9.99 -17.81 11.92
CA GLU A 378 -11.06 -18.81 11.81
C GLU A 378 -12.00 -18.68 13.00
N VAL A 379 -13.29 -18.56 12.74
CA VAL A 379 -14.32 -18.55 13.79
C VAL A 379 -14.63 -19.98 14.21
N VAL A 380 -14.30 -20.29 15.46
CA VAL A 380 -14.59 -21.59 16.08
C VAL A 380 -15.78 -21.41 17.02
N GLN A 381 -16.85 -22.21 16.85
CA GLN A 381 -17.96 -22.20 17.80
C GLN A 381 -17.50 -22.71 19.18
N PRO A 382 -18.08 -22.22 20.30
CA PRO A 382 -17.93 -22.89 21.58
C PRO A 382 -18.47 -24.31 21.43
N GLY A 383 -17.70 -25.30 21.86
CA GLY A 383 -18.18 -26.67 21.93
C GLY A 383 -19.47 -26.77 22.73
N PRO A 384 -20.36 -27.76 22.46
CA PRO A 384 -21.57 -27.98 23.25
C PRO A 384 -21.12 -28.28 24.69
N GLY A 385 -21.30 -27.33 25.61
CA GLY A 385 -20.99 -27.49 27.03
C GLY A 385 -20.05 -26.43 27.62
N GLY A 386 -19.96 -25.24 27.07
CA GLY A 386 -19.31 -24.09 27.69
C GLY A 386 -20.32 -23.05 28.14
#